data_1903c14382905ca95fe9120a8a14efa7
#
_entry.id   1903c14382905ca95fe9120a8a14efa7
#
_cell.length_a   1.000
_cell.length_b   1.000
_cell.length_c   1.000
_cell.angle_alpha   90.00
_cell.angle_beta   90.00
_cell.angle_gamma   90.00
#
_symmetry.space_group_name_H-M   'P 1'
#
loop_
_entity.id
_entity.type
_entity.pdbx_description
1 polymer ?
#
loop_
_entity_poly.entity_id
_entity_poly.type
_entity_poly.pdbx_seq_one_letter_code
_entity_poly.pdbx_strand_id
1 'polypeptide(L)'
;LTSEDVLAATFNKELVYEMGKIVGNDCLAAKVAFLYGPGANTHRTPYGGRNFEYYSEDGYLASAIGAAEVKGIEEKGVHVVMKHFALNDCEQNRIGLGVWLPEQAAREIYLKAFQGALQDSQTGGNGGMMAYTRWGTQWSGANRGLVTGIMKEEWGCNGLQITDNVLTTYVNGVDGVMAGTTAFDSMMAFYITGQLPKYEDDPVVVAAMKEASHKNLYA
;
A
#
# COMPACT_ATOMS: atom_id res chain seq x y z
N LEU A 1 15.33 5.94 -15.20
CA LEU A 1 15.16 5.13 -13.99
C LEU A 1 15.03 3.67 -14.39
N THR A 2 15.50 2.77 -13.54
CA THR A 2 15.36 1.33 -13.75
C THR A 2 14.17 0.79 -12.95
N SER A 3 13.78 -0.46 -13.21
CA SER A 3 12.68 -1.14 -12.50
C SER A 3 13.16 -1.74 -11.16
N GLU A 4 12.23 -2.03 -10.27
CA GLU A 4 12.49 -2.49 -8.91
C GLU A 4 13.16 -3.86 -8.88
N ASP A 5 12.87 -4.75 -9.81
CA ASP A 5 13.54 -6.05 -9.94
C ASP A 5 15.04 -5.91 -10.26
N VAL A 6 15.40 -4.94 -11.12
CA VAL A 6 16.80 -4.61 -11.42
C VAL A 6 17.48 -3.96 -10.21
N LEU A 7 16.79 -3.09 -9.48
CA LEU A 7 17.31 -2.51 -8.23
C LEU A 7 17.61 -3.61 -7.21
N ALA A 8 16.70 -4.55 -7.01
CA ALA A 8 16.90 -5.66 -6.09
C ALA A 8 18.05 -6.57 -6.50
N ALA A 9 18.23 -6.82 -7.81
CA ALA A 9 19.31 -7.62 -8.34
C ALA A 9 20.72 -7.03 -8.10
N THR A 10 20.81 -5.76 -7.72
CA THR A 10 22.09 -5.14 -7.34
C THR A 10 22.59 -5.59 -5.97
N PHE A 11 21.71 -6.03 -5.06
CA PHE A 11 21.97 -6.30 -3.65
C PHE A 11 22.68 -5.13 -2.92
N ASN A 12 22.51 -3.91 -3.42
CA ASN A 12 23.23 -2.71 -2.97
C ASN A 12 22.25 -1.64 -2.46
N LYS A 13 22.08 -1.57 -1.15
CA LYS A 13 21.17 -0.60 -0.49
C LYS A 13 21.58 0.86 -0.71
N GLU A 14 22.88 1.14 -0.72
CA GLU A 14 23.42 2.48 -0.90
C GLU A 14 23.08 3.01 -2.29
N LEU A 15 23.23 2.18 -3.32
CA LEU A 15 22.85 2.53 -4.69
C LEU A 15 21.36 2.78 -4.80
N VAL A 16 20.54 1.91 -4.18
CA VAL A 16 19.08 2.03 -4.22
C VAL A 16 18.58 3.26 -3.43
N TYR A 17 19.22 3.58 -2.32
CA TYR A 17 18.95 4.82 -1.59
C TYR A 17 19.23 6.07 -2.43
N GLU A 18 20.36 6.11 -3.14
CA GLU A 18 20.66 7.22 -4.06
C GLU A 18 19.63 7.30 -5.21
N MET A 19 19.19 6.16 -5.71
CA MET A 19 18.10 6.09 -6.70
C MET A 19 16.79 6.67 -6.13
N GLY A 20 16.44 6.32 -4.91
CA GLY A 20 15.28 6.88 -4.21
C GLY A 20 15.33 8.41 -4.12
N LYS A 21 16.51 8.97 -3.86
CA LYS A 21 16.68 10.44 -3.86
C LYS A 21 16.43 11.07 -5.22
N ILE A 22 16.82 10.40 -6.31
CA ILE A 22 16.53 10.87 -7.66
C ILE A 22 15.02 10.87 -7.91
N VAL A 23 14.34 9.77 -7.55
CA VAL A 23 12.86 9.67 -7.64
C VAL A 23 12.19 10.78 -6.84
N GLY A 24 12.63 11.02 -5.61
CA GLY A 24 12.10 12.10 -4.77
C GLY A 24 12.29 13.49 -5.40
N ASN A 25 13.45 13.76 -6.00
CA ASN A 25 13.70 15.01 -6.72
C ASN A 25 12.78 15.18 -7.94
N ASP A 26 12.56 14.10 -8.71
CA ASP A 26 11.64 14.11 -9.85
C ASP A 26 10.19 14.37 -9.39
N CYS A 27 9.78 13.77 -8.27
CA CYS A 27 8.49 14.05 -7.64
C CYS A 27 8.34 15.53 -7.25
N LEU A 28 9.35 16.13 -6.63
CA LEU A 28 9.34 17.55 -6.28
C LEU A 28 9.24 18.44 -7.52
N ALA A 29 10.00 18.14 -8.58
CA ALA A 29 9.95 18.86 -9.83
C ALA A 29 8.55 18.77 -10.49
N ALA A 30 7.89 17.62 -10.35
CA ALA A 30 6.54 17.39 -10.83
C ALA A 30 5.44 17.89 -9.87
N LYS A 31 5.80 18.42 -8.69
CA LYS A 31 4.87 18.86 -7.61
C LYS A 31 4.01 17.71 -7.09
N VAL A 32 4.60 16.52 -6.97
CA VAL A 32 3.97 15.32 -6.41
C VAL A 32 4.37 15.21 -4.94
N ALA A 33 3.41 15.25 -4.04
CA ALA A 33 3.62 15.07 -2.60
C ALA A 33 3.57 13.60 -2.17
N PHE A 34 2.73 12.80 -2.84
CA PHE A 34 2.56 11.37 -2.59
C PHE A 34 2.87 10.56 -3.84
N LEU A 35 3.87 9.71 -3.76
CA LEU A 35 4.21 8.76 -4.83
C LEU A 35 3.41 7.45 -4.64
N TYR A 36 2.63 7.05 -5.64
CA TYR A 36 1.95 5.74 -5.68
C TYR A 36 2.94 4.65 -6.07
N GLY A 37 3.75 4.28 -5.12
CA GLY A 37 4.86 3.34 -5.22
C GLY A 37 5.79 3.45 -4.01
N PRO A 38 6.87 2.64 -4.01
CA PRO A 38 7.15 1.54 -4.94
C PRO A 38 6.21 0.35 -4.78
N GLY A 39 6.23 -0.56 -5.76
CA GLY A 39 5.54 -1.84 -5.68
C GLY A 39 6.37 -2.88 -4.93
N ALA A 40 5.74 -3.73 -4.12
CA ALA A 40 6.47 -4.71 -3.29
C ALA A 40 5.82 -6.10 -3.22
N ASN A 41 4.91 -6.44 -4.13
CA ASN A 41 4.35 -7.80 -4.14
C ASN A 41 5.41 -8.85 -4.52
N THR A 42 5.19 -10.08 -4.10
CA THR A 42 6.14 -11.17 -4.25
C THR A 42 6.09 -11.77 -5.66
N HIS A 43 7.26 -12.07 -6.26
CA HIS A 43 7.35 -12.80 -7.51
C HIS A 43 6.99 -14.28 -7.32
N ARG A 44 5.70 -14.62 -7.34
CA ARG A 44 5.21 -16.00 -7.15
C ARG A 44 5.40 -16.87 -8.38
N THR A 45 5.39 -16.26 -9.55
CA THR A 45 5.47 -16.94 -10.84
C THR A 45 6.06 -15.99 -11.89
N PRO A 46 6.78 -16.49 -12.89
CA PRO A 46 7.24 -15.66 -14.02
C PRO A 46 6.08 -14.98 -14.78
N TYR A 47 4.88 -15.53 -14.66
CA TYR A 47 3.67 -15.03 -15.34
C TYR A 47 2.85 -14.08 -14.48
N GLY A 48 3.43 -13.50 -13.42
CA GLY A 48 2.75 -12.59 -12.50
C GLY A 48 2.14 -11.35 -13.16
N GLY A 49 2.72 -10.91 -14.27
CA GLY A 49 2.23 -9.79 -15.08
C GLY A 49 2.84 -8.43 -14.70
N ARG A 50 3.28 -8.24 -13.46
CA ARG A 50 3.89 -7.00 -12.95
C ARG A 50 5.19 -7.24 -12.17
N ASN A 51 5.87 -8.36 -12.40
CA ASN A 51 7.10 -8.68 -11.68
C ASN A 51 8.18 -7.59 -11.85
N PHE A 52 8.25 -6.93 -13.01
CA PHE A 52 9.17 -5.83 -13.25
C PHE A 52 8.99 -4.65 -12.28
N GLU A 53 7.80 -4.47 -11.73
CA GLU A 53 7.42 -3.40 -10.81
C GLU A 53 7.65 -3.78 -9.34
N TYR A 54 8.07 -5.01 -9.09
CA TYR A 54 8.26 -5.57 -7.76
C TYR A 54 9.70 -6.04 -7.57
N TYR A 55 10.20 -6.05 -6.34
CA TYR A 55 11.61 -6.27 -6.07
C TYR A 55 12.08 -7.70 -6.26
N SER A 56 11.37 -8.70 -5.69
CA SER A 56 11.89 -10.06 -5.58
C SER A 56 10.83 -11.10 -5.27
N GLU A 57 11.21 -12.38 -5.41
CA GLU A 57 10.50 -13.51 -4.82
C GLU A 57 10.77 -13.64 -3.31
N ASP A 58 11.88 -13.08 -2.83
CA ASP A 58 12.28 -13.09 -1.43
C ASP A 58 11.77 -11.84 -0.70
N GLY A 59 10.84 -12.04 0.25
CA GLY A 59 10.26 -10.96 1.03
C GLY A 59 11.27 -10.19 1.88
N TYR A 60 12.36 -10.83 2.33
CA TYR A 60 13.41 -10.14 3.08
C TYR A 60 14.23 -9.21 2.19
N LEU A 61 14.65 -9.69 1.01
CA LEU A 61 15.37 -8.86 0.04
C LEU A 61 14.49 -7.67 -0.40
N ALA A 62 13.21 -7.93 -0.73
CA ALA A 62 12.25 -6.88 -1.09
C ALA A 62 12.09 -5.84 0.03
N SER A 63 11.98 -6.30 1.28
CA SER A 63 11.91 -5.42 2.47
C SER A 63 13.14 -4.54 2.60
N ALA A 64 14.33 -5.13 2.49
CA ALA A 64 15.59 -4.43 2.73
C ALA A 64 15.93 -3.40 1.63
N ILE A 65 15.63 -3.75 0.37
CA ILE A 65 15.86 -2.88 -0.79
C ILE A 65 14.77 -1.80 -0.86
N GLY A 66 13.49 -2.18 -0.68
CA GLY A 66 12.38 -1.24 -0.65
C GLY A 66 12.52 -0.20 0.45
N ALA A 67 12.98 -0.58 1.64
CA ALA A 67 13.27 0.36 2.73
C ALA A 67 14.36 1.38 2.35
N ALA A 68 15.39 0.96 1.61
CA ALA A 68 16.44 1.86 1.16
C ALA A 68 15.93 2.87 0.13
N GLU A 69 15.12 2.44 -0.84
CA GLU A 69 14.51 3.31 -1.84
C GLU A 69 13.56 4.32 -1.19
N VAL A 70 12.64 3.84 -0.37
CA VAL A 70 11.66 4.67 0.35
C VAL A 70 12.36 5.73 1.20
N LYS A 71 13.40 5.35 1.95
CA LYS A 71 14.21 6.30 2.73
C LYS A 71 14.80 7.41 1.87
N GLY A 72 15.29 7.09 0.68
CA GLY A 72 15.82 8.08 -0.25
C GLY A 72 14.74 9.05 -0.77
N ILE A 73 13.54 8.54 -1.04
CA ILE A 73 12.39 9.35 -1.47
C ILE A 73 11.93 10.28 -0.34
N GLU A 74 11.77 9.74 0.87
CA GLU A 74 11.35 10.49 2.06
C GLU A 74 12.31 11.63 2.42
N GLU A 75 13.63 11.45 2.22
CA GLU A 75 14.62 12.51 2.47
C GLU A 75 14.33 13.78 1.67
N LYS A 76 13.62 13.68 0.57
CA LYS A 76 13.18 14.81 -0.26
C LYS A 76 11.84 15.40 0.16
N GLY A 77 11.23 14.90 1.22
CA GLY A 77 9.93 15.35 1.69
C GLY A 77 8.75 14.83 0.87
N VAL A 78 8.94 13.73 0.15
CA VAL A 78 7.89 13.04 -0.61
C VAL A 78 7.47 11.79 0.16
N HIS A 79 6.18 11.62 0.39
CA HIS A 79 5.65 10.41 1.02
C HIS A 79 5.39 9.32 0.00
N VAL A 80 5.55 8.07 0.40
CA VAL A 80 5.26 6.91 -0.46
C VAL A 80 3.95 6.25 -0.05
N VAL A 81 3.27 5.70 -1.04
CA VAL A 81 2.10 4.85 -0.88
C VAL A 81 2.44 3.50 -1.49
N MET A 82 3.04 2.63 -0.67
CA MET A 82 3.51 1.32 -1.12
C MET A 82 2.37 0.43 -1.61
N LYS A 83 2.63 -0.32 -2.65
CA LYS A 83 1.56 -1.08 -3.33
C LYS A 83 2.00 -2.47 -3.76
N HIS A 84 1.06 -3.37 -3.95
CA HIS A 84 -0.37 -3.29 -3.61
C HIS A 84 -0.62 -4.12 -2.35
N PHE A 85 -1.04 -3.48 -1.30
CA PHE A 85 -1.17 -4.11 0.01
C PHE A 85 -2.57 -4.73 0.16
N ALA A 86 -2.68 -6.05 0.23
CA ALA A 86 -1.64 -7.04 0.08
C ALA A 86 -2.09 -8.18 -0.84
N LEU A 87 -1.17 -9.10 -1.14
CA LEU A 87 -1.45 -10.35 -1.85
C LEU A 87 -1.80 -10.19 -3.34
N ASN A 88 -1.33 -9.13 -3.99
CA ASN A 88 -1.50 -8.92 -5.43
C ASN A 88 -0.31 -9.49 -6.22
N ASP A 89 -0.07 -10.79 -6.07
CA ASP A 89 1.07 -11.48 -6.69
C ASP A 89 0.75 -12.06 -8.08
N CYS A 90 -0.48 -11.84 -8.56
CA CYS A 90 -0.95 -12.25 -9.88
C CYS A 90 -1.97 -11.25 -10.41
N GLU A 91 -1.78 -10.83 -11.66
CA GLU A 91 -2.68 -9.86 -12.31
C GLU A 91 -3.92 -10.52 -12.94
N GLN A 92 -3.88 -11.84 -13.19
CA GLN A 92 -5.01 -12.52 -13.79
C GLN A 92 -6.20 -12.58 -12.82
N ASN A 93 -7.33 -12.02 -13.25
CA ASN A 93 -8.58 -11.96 -12.48
C ASN A 93 -8.42 -11.31 -11.09
N ARG A 94 -7.47 -10.39 -10.93
CA ARG A 94 -7.11 -9.78 -9.63
C ARG A 94 -8.27 -9.09 -8.92
N ILE A 95 -9.25 -8.55 -9.65
CA ILE A 95 -10.41 -7.89 -9.05
C ILE A 95 -11.29 -8.96 -8.39
N GLY A 96 -11.28 -8.97 -7.07
CA GLY A 96 -12.05 -9.93 -6.28
C GLY A 96 -11.42 -11.32 -6.13
N LEU A 97 -10.18 -11.52 -6.60
CA LEU A 97 -9.44 -12.76 -6.38
C LEU A 97 -9.27 -13.04 -4.87
N GLY A 98 -9.77 -14.18 -4.43
CA GLY A 98 -9.57 -14.65 -3.05
C GLY A 98 -8.26 -15.43 -2.92
N VAL A 99 -7.38 -14.94 -2.05
CA VAL A 99 -6.11 -15.59 -1.72
C VAL A 99 -6.23 -16.25 -0.36
N TRP A 100 -5.91 -17.54 -0.28
CA TRP A 100 -6.04 -18.33 0.94
C TRP A 100 -4.67 -18.80 1.41
N LEU A 101 -4.27 -18.36 2.60
CA LEU A 101 -2.99 -18.71 3.20
C LEU A 101 -3.07 -18.56 4.73
N PRO A 102 -2.26 -19.32 5.49
CA PRO A 102 -2.15 -19.12 6.92
C PRO A 102 -1.43 -17.81 7.24
N GLU A 103 -1.71 -17.23 8.40
CA GLU A 103 -1.13 -15.98 8.86
C GLU A 103 0.40 -16.00 8.88
N GLN A 104 1.00 -17.11 9.26
CA GLN A 104 2.45 -17.28 9.27
C GLN A 104 3.03 -17.04 7.87
N ALA A 105 2.50 -17.70 6.85
CA ALA A 105 2.97 -17.50 5.47
C ALA A 105 2.74 -16.06 4.99
N ALA A 106 1.61 -15.45 5.35
CA ALA A 106 1.35 -14.05 5.04
C ALA A 106 2.44 -13.14 5.62
N ARG A 107 2.76 -13.28 6.91
CA ARG A 107 3.72 -12.43 7.61
C ARG A 107 5.16 -12.66 7.19
N GLU A 108 5.56 -13.91 7.01
CA GLU A 108 6.95 -14.27 6.72
C GLU A 108 7.36 -14.04 5.26
N ILE A 109 6.40 -14.06 4.33
CA ILE A 109 6.66 -13.99 2.89
C ILE A 109 6.06 -12.70 2.30
N TYR A 110 4.72 -12.60 2.27
CA TYR A 110 4.02 -11.59 1.48
C TYR A 110 4.01 -10.21 2.12
N LEU A 111 3.71 -10.14 3.40
CA LEU A 111 3.71 -8.87 4.14
C LEU A 111 5.12 -8.41 4.47
N LYS A 112 6.06 -9.36 4.55
CA LYS A 112 7.48 -9.06 4.83
C LYS A 112 8.06 -8.06 3.83
N ALA A 113 7.69 -8.16 2.56
CA ALA A 113 8.16 -7.25 1.52
C ALA A 113 7.82 -5.77 1.79
N PHE A 114 6.69 -5.50 2.43
CA PHE A 114 6.24 -4.15 2.79
C PHE A 114 6.79 -3.66 4.13
N GLN A 115 7.07 -4.59 5.04
CA GLN A 115 7.34 -4.29 6.43
C GLN A 115 8.49 -3.30 6.61
N GLY A 116 9.65 -3.54 5.98
CA GLY A 116 10.83 -2.70 6.19
C GLY A 116 10.61 -1.24 5.81
N ALA A 117 9.94 -1.00 4.69
CA ALA A 117 9.68 0.35 4.22
C ALA A 117 8.60 1.09 5.05
N LEU A 118 7.57 0.37 5.49
CA LEU A 118 6.46 0.98 6.23
C LEU A 118 6.73 1.11 7.72
N GLN A 119 7.43 0.14 8.33
CA GLN A 119 7.75 0.15 9.76
C GLN A 119 8.88 1.11 10.10
N ASP A 120 9.88 1.23 9.22
CA ASP A 120 11.06 2.08 9.43
C ASP A 120 10.89 3.49 8.84
N SER A 121 9.68 3.86 8.42
CA SER A 121 9.37 5.19 7.91
C SER A 121 9.74 6.28 8.93
N GLN A 122 10.61 7.20 8.52
CA GLN A 122 11.11 8.28 9.39
C GLN A 122 10.11 9.42 9.53
N THR A 123 9.21 9.57 8.57
CA THR A 123 8.26 10.70 8.53
C THR A 123 6.90 10.34 9.13
N GLY A 124 6.59 9.05 9.26
CA GLY A 124 5.27 8.58 9.67
C GLY A 124 4.14 8.86 8.66
N GLY A 125 4.45 9.55 7.56
CA GLY A 125 3.49 9.92 6.53
C GLY A 125 3.33 8.88 5.41
N ASN A 126 4.18 7.87 5.39
CA ASN A 126 4.06 6.78 4.42
C ASN A 126 2.79 5.97 4.65
N GLY A 127 2.27 5.43 3.58
CA GLY A 127 1.03 4.68 3.57
C GLY A 127 1.04 3.47 2.65
N GLY A 128 -0.12 2.90 2.46
CA GLY A 128 -0.30 1.73 1.60
C GLY A 128 -1.49 1.86 0.66
N MET A 129 -1.32 1.34 -0.54
CA MET A 129 -2.40 1.19 -1.50
C MET A 129 -2.99 -0.20 -1.39
N MET A 130 -4.26 -0.26 -1.01
CA MET A 130 -5.00 -1.51 -0.81
C MET A 130 -5.22 -2.23 -2.13
N ALA A 131 -4.76 -3.48 -2.21
CA ALA A 131 -4.89 -4.30 -3.41
C ALA A 131 -6.34 -4.60 -3.78
N TYR A 132 -6.58 -5.00 -5.03
CA TYR A 132 -7.90 -5.51 -5.48
C TYR A 132 -8.27 -6.86 -4.88
N THR A 133 -7.28 -7.61 -4.41
CA THR A 133 -7.42 -8.96 -3.90
C THR A 133 -8.13 -9.01 -2.56
N ARG A 134 -8.56 -10.22 -2.20
CA ARG A 134 -9.16 -10.56 -0.92
C ARG A 134 -8.27 -11.53 -0.17
N TRP A 135 -8.12 -11.35 1.13
CA TRP A 135 -7.62 -12.42 1.98
C TRP A 135 -8.81 -13.28 2.42
N GLY A 136 -8.87 -14.48 1.91
CA GLY A 136 -10.08 -15.28 1.99
C GLY A 136 -11.23 -14.62 1.24
N THR A 137 -12.27 -14.28 1.94
CA THR A 137 -13.46 -13.61 1.37
C THR A 137 -13.47 -12.10 1.55
N GLN A 138 -12.55 -11.55 2.38
CA GLN A 138 -12.57 -10.15 2.75
C GLN A 138 -11.60 -9.35 1.87
N TRP A 139 -12.08 -8.26 1.26
CA TRP A 139 -11.25 -7.35 0.51
C TRP A 139 -10.14 -6.75 1.39
N SER A 140 -8.92 -6.61 0.85
CA SER A 140 -7.74 -6.14 1.59
C SER A 140 -8.00 -4.82 2.34
N GLY A 141 -8.63 -3.85 1.69
CA GLY A 141 -8.95 -2.54 2.30
C GLY A 141 -10.10 -2.56 3.32
N ALA A 142 -10.88 -3.63 3.38
CA ALA A 142 -11.92 -3.84 4.40
C ALA A 142 -11.45 -4.80 5.52
N ASN A 143 -10.24 -5.31 5.43
CA ASN A 143 -9.68 -6.21 6.43
C ASN A 143 -9.03 -5.41 7.57
N ARG A 144 -9.78 -5.23 8.67
CA ARG A 144 -9.32 -4.48 9.83
C ARG A 144 -8.03 -5.05 10.44
N GLY A 145 -7.87 -6.39 10.47
CA GLY A 145 -6.65 -7.02 10.96
C GLY A 145 -5.43 -6.62 10.14
N LEU A 146 -5.62 -6.47 8.83
CA LEU A 146 -4.56 -6.08 7.90
C LEU A 146 -4.27 -4.57 7.97
N VAL A 147 -5.30 -3.73 7.79
CA VAL A 147 -5.13 -2.27 7.67
C VAL A 147 -4.87 -1.61 9.03
N THR A 148 -5.67 -1.91 10.04
CA THR A 148 -5.48 -1.34 11.36
C THR A 148 -4.48 -2.16 12.18
N GLY A 149 -4.69 -3.48 12.32
CA GLY A 149 -3.88 -4.30 13.20
C GLY A 149 -2.41 -4.32 12.77
N ILE A 150 -2.14 -4.73 11.53
CA ILE A 150 -0.76 -4.89 11.07
C ILE A 150 -0.14 -3.53 10.68
N MET A 151 -0.74 -2.80 9.74
CA MET A 151 -0.09 -1.58 9.25
C MET A 151 0.00 -0.49 10.32
N LYS A 152 -1.11 -0.17 10.99
CA LYS A 152 -1.14 0.97 11.93
C LYS A 152 -0.60 0.62 13.31
N GLU A 153 -1.12 -0.47 13.92
CA GLU A 153 -0.83 -0.79 15.31
C GLU A 153 0.52 -1.49 15.48
N GLU A 154 0.85 -2.47 14.62
CA GLU A 154 2.12 -3.19 14.73
C GLU A 154 3.28 -2.46 14.06
N TRP A 155 3.07 -1.88 12.86
CA TRP A 155 4.15 -1.22 12.10
C TRP A 155 4.22 0.29 12.30
N GLY A 156 3.23 0.91 12.95
CA GLY A 156 3.21 2.35 13.17
C GLY A 156 2.97 3.20 11.91
N CYS A 157 2.49 2.59 10.83
CA CYS A 157 2.22 3.25 9.57
C CYS A 157 0.93 4.10 9.66
N ASN A 158 1.09 5.40 9.87
CA ASN A 158 -0.01 6.33 10.14
C ASN A 158 -0.39 7.23 8.96
N GLY A 159 0.25 7.09 7.81
CA GLY A 159 -0.02 7.88 6.62
C GLY A 159 -1.26 7.45 5.84
N LEU A 160 -1.27 7.79 4.55
CA LEU A 160 -2.39 7.57 3.65
C LEU A 160 -2.63 6.08 3.39
N GLN A 161 -3.80 5.58 3.77
CA GLN A 161 -4.26 4.24 3.42
C GLN A 161 -5.30 4.36 2.30
N ILE A 162 -4.85 4.26 1.06
CA ILE A 162 -5.70 4.51 -0.10
C ILE A 162 -6.07 3.21 -0.82
N THR A 163 -7.17 3.19 -1.53
CA THR A 163 -7.49 2.08 -2.43
C THR A 163 -6.61 2.11 -3.67
N ASP A 164 -6.40 0.97 -4.33
CA ASP A 164 -6.14 0.97 -5.77
C ASP A 164 -7.35 1.59 -6.49
N ASN A 165 -7.20 1.94 -7.77
CA ASN A 165 -8.23 2.66 -8.49
C ASN A 165 -9.57 1.88 -8.49
N VAL A 166 -10.62 2.51 -7.98
CA VAL A 166 -11.96 1.90 -7.92
C VAL A 166 -12.59 1.94 -9.30
N LEU A 167 -12.37 0.88 -10.06
CA LEU A 167 -12.87 0.72 -11.43
C LEU A 167 -14.26 0.06 -11.49
N THR A 168 -14.65 -0.64 -10.41
CA THR A 168 -15.92 -1.38 -10.33
C THR A 168 -16.48 -1.33 -8.90
N THR A 169 -17.61 -1.98 -8.69
CA THR A 169 -18.32 -2.00 -7.41
C THR A 169 -17.78 -3.03 -6.39
N TYR A 170 -16.51 -3.44 -6.50
CA TYR A 170 -15.90 -4.42 -5.58
C TYR A 170 -15.61 -3.86 -4.18
N VAL A 171 -15.58 -2.55 -4.04
CA VAL A 171 -15.27 -1.85 -2.79
C VAL A 171 -16.55 -1.49 -2.05
N ASN A 172 -16.62 -1.86 -0.77
CA ASN A 172 -17.57 -1.27 0.17
C ASN A 172 -16.84 -0.15 0.94
N GLY A 173 -17.25 1.09 0.73
CA GLY A 173 -16.59 2.26 1.33
C GLY A 173 -16.75 2.31 2.84
N VAL A 174 -17.89 1.88 3.37
CA VAL A 174 -18.15 1.83 4.82
C VAL A 174 -17.24 0.80 5.48
N ASP A 175 -17.19 -0.43 4.95
CA ASP A 175 -16.31 -1.47 5.47
C ASP A 175 -14.84 -1.04 5.38
N GLY A 176 -14.45 -0.36 4.29
CA GLY A 176 -13.12 0.19 4.13
C GLY A 176 -12.77 1.21 5.21
N VAL A 177 -13.60 2.21 5.42
CA VAL A 177 -13.38 3.24 6.46
C VAL A 177 -13.34 2.60 7.84
N MET A 178 -14.25 1.68 8.13
CA MET A 178 -14.30 0.95 9.41
C MET A 178 -13.05 0.07 9.64
N ALA A 179 -12.42 -0.41 8.58
CA ALA A 179 -11.17 -1.16 8.65
C ALA A 179 -9.93 -0.27 8.76
N GLY A 180 -10.06 1.03 8.48
CA GLY A 180 -8.96 1.98 8.55
C GLY A 180 -8.42 2.48 7.22
N THR A 181 -9.05 2.13 6.09
CA THR A 181 -8.80 2.78 4.80
C THR A 181 -9.24 4.24 4.87
N THR A 182 -8.37 5.17 4.47
CA THR A 182 -8.57 6.60 4.70
C THR A 182 -8.94 7.36 3.44
N ALA A 183 -8.61 6.83 2.27
CA ALA A 183 -8.88 7.47 0.98
C ALA A 183 -9.31 6.45 -0.07
N PHE A 184 -10.03 6.92 -1.07
CA PHE A 184 -10.55 6.10 -2.16
C PHE A 184 -10.16 6.74 -3.49
N ASP A 185 -9.17 6.16 -4.16
CA ASP A 185 -8.79 6.59 -5.50
C ASP A 185 -9.80 6.04 -6.51
N SER A 186 -10.49 6.92 -7.23
CA SER A 186 -11.63 6.45 -7.98
C SER A 186 -12.00 7.32 -9.18
N MET A 187 -12.01 6.70 -10.33
CA MET A 187 -12.77 7.18 -11.48
C MET A 187 -14.30 7.04 -11.26
N MET A 188 -14.70 6.22 -10.27
CA MET A 188 -16.09 5.99 -9.86
C MET A 188 -16.34 6.56 -8.45
N ALA A 189 -15.79 7.73 -8.15
CA ALA A 189 -15.92 8.39 -6.84
C ALA A 189 -17.36 8.49 -6.37
N PHE A 190 -18.32 8.72 -7.29
CA PHE A 190 -19.75 8.79 -6.98
C PHE A 190 -20.27 7.51 -6.32
N TYR A 191 -19.70 6.34 -6.63
CA TYR A 191 -20.14 5.09 -6.02
C TYR A 191 -19.81 5.06 -4.53
N ILE A 192 -18.60 5.49 -4.16
CA ILE A 192 -18.17 5.54 -2.75
C ILE A 192 -18.83 6.71 -2.01
N THR A 193 -18.85 7.89 -2.62
CA THR A 193 -19.47 9.08 -2.02
C THR A 193 -20.96 8.92 -1.80
N GLY A 194 -21.64 8.06 -2.60
CA GLY A 194 -23.05 7.72 -2.39
C GLY A 194 -23.31 6.69 -1.28
N GLN A 195 -22.27 6.03 -0.76
CA GLN A 195 -22.39 5.06 0.35
C GLN A 195 -22.31 5.74 1.72
N LEU A 196 -21.27 6.53 1.95
CA LEU A 196 -20.94 7.10 3.26
C LEU A 196 -22.04 8.02 3.85
N PRO A 197 -22.68 8.91 3.09
CA PRO A 197 -23.73 9.77 3.63
C PRO A 197 -24.93 9.04 4.22
N LYS A 198 -25.17 7.79 3.81
CA LYS A 198 -26.27 6.98 4.36
C LYS A 198 -26.08 6.62 5.84
N TYR A 199 -24.87 6.85 6.36
CA TYR A 199 -24.45 6.54 7.72
C TYR A 199 -24.10 7.81 8.52
N GLU A 200 -24.61 8.97 8.10
CA GLU A 200 -24.33 10.25 8.77
C GLU A 200 -24.82 10.30 10.23
N ASP A 201 -25.84 9.52 10.56
CA ASP A 201 -26.39 9.38 11.91
C ASP A 201 -25.77 8.21 12.70
N ASP A 202 -24.91 7.40 12.10
CA ASP A 202 -24.21 6.31 12.79
C ASP A 202 -22.94 6.84 13.48
N PRO A 203 -22.91 6.94 14.82
CA PRO A 203 -21.78 7.54 15.52
C PRO A 203 -20.47 6.76 15.34
N VAL A 204 -20.54 5.45 15.09
CA VAL A 204 -19.35 4.60 14.89
C VAL A 204 -18.73 4.86 13.51
N VAL A 205 -19.55 4.90 12.47
CA VAL A 205 -19.09 5.21 11.11
C VAL A 205 -18.60 6.66 11.02
N VAL A 206 -19.29 7.61 11.65
CA VAL A 206 -18.87 9.02 11.70
C VAL A 206 -17.52 9.16 12.42
N ALA A 207 -17.29 8.44 13.51
CA ALA A 207 -15.99 8.43 14.19
C ALA A 207 -14.88 7.90 13.28
N ALA A 208 -15.13 6.80 12.55
CA ALA A 208 -14.18 6.25 11.60
C ALA A 208 -13.89 7.19 10.42
N MET A 209 -14.89 7.89 9.89
CA MET A 209 -14.71 8.92 8.86
C MET A 209 -13.86 10.11 9.36
N LYS A 210 -14.07 10.55 10.59
CA LYS A 210 -13.27 11.61 11.22
C LYS A 210 -11.81 11.18 11.39
N GLU A 211 -11.59 9.96 11.84
CA GLU A 211 -10.24 9.40 11.96
C GLU A 211 -9.54 9.30 10.58
N ALA A 212 -10.26 8.83 9.56
CA ALA A 212 -9.74 8.78 8.19
C ALA A 212 -9.34 10.18 7.68
N SER A 213 -10.19 11.17 7.90
CA SER A 213 -9.91 12.56 7.52
C SER A 213 -8.71 13.13 8.28
N HIS A 214 -8.61 12.85 9.58
CA HIS A 214 -7.46 13.25 10.40
C HIS A 214 -6.15 12.68 9.83
N LYS A 215 -6.12 11.39 9.51
CA LYS A 215 -4.93 10.73 8.94
C LYS A 215 -4.52 11.35 7.61
N ASN A 216 -5.48 11.63 6.74
CA ASN A 216 -5.20 12.28 5.46
C ASN A 216 -4.66 13.72 5.61
N LEU A 217 -5.06 14.43 6.66
CA LEU A 217 -4.55 15.77 6.94
C LEU A 217 -3.19 15.75 7.66
N TYR A 218 -2.88 14.66 8.36
CA TYR A 218 -1.60 14.47 9.04
C TYR A 218 -0.50 14.12 8.05
N ALA A 219 -0.79 13.24 7.06
CA ALA A 219 0.15 12.86 6.01
C ALA A 219 0.36 14.00 5.00
#